data_928573e275b8f3d923e66472b01446c8
#
_entry.id   928573e275b8f3d923e66472b01446c8
#
_cell.length_a   1.000
_cell.length_b   1.000
_cell.length_c   1.000
_cell.angle_alpha   90.00
_cell.angle_beta   90.00
_cell.angle_gamma   90.00
#
_symmetry.space_group_name_H-M   'P 1'
#
loop_
_entity.id
_entity.type
_entity.pdbx_description
1 polymer ?
#
loop_
_entity_poly.entity_id
_entity_poly.type
_entity_poly.pdbx_seq_one_letter_code
_entity_poly.pdbx_strand_id
1 'polypeptide(L)' 'MEFSEYLTQKNICSASFSAAEPSLFQTWSDAFILLHPASFTEQNKFIINKIRRKYPVKKE' A
#
# COMPACT_ATOMS: atom_id res chain seq x y z
N MET A 1 5.80 12.57 -1.08
CA MET A 1 4.80 11.65 -1.65
C MET A 1 3.88 11.14 -0.55
N GLU A 2 2.59 11.18 -0.81
CA GLU A 2 1.63 10.68 0.16
C GLU A 2 1.47 9.18 0.04
N PHE A 3 1.10 8.55 1.13
CA PHE A 3 0.96 7.09 1.16
C PHE A 3 -0.12 6.62 0.18
N SER A 4 -1.23 7.34 0.08
CA SER A 4 -2.28 6.95 -0.85
C SER A 4 -1.81 7.01 -2.31
N GLU A 5 -1.00 8.00 -2.63
CA GLU A 5 -0.39 8.09 -3.95
C GLU A 5 0.54 6.91 -4.21
N TYR A 6 1.32 6.56 -3.20
CA TYR A 6 2.22 5.43 -3.30
C TYR A 6 1.45 4.14 -3.60
N LEU A 7 0.35 3.93 -2.87
CA LEU A 7 -0.46 2.73 -3.08
C LEU A 7 -1.03 2.69 -4.50
N THR A 8 -1.48 3.83 -4.99
CA THR A 8 -2.00 3.91 -6.36
C THR A 8 -0.91 3.55 -7.37
N GLN A 9 0.30 4.03 -7.14
CA GLN A 9 1.42 3.70 -8.03
C GLN A 9 1.76 2.22 -8.01
N LYS A 10 1.49 1.55 -6.89
CA LYS A 10 1.70 0.11 -6.79
C LYS A 10 0.47 -0.69 -7.21
N ASN A 11 -0.51 -0.01 -7.80
CA ASN A 11 -1.73 -0.65 -8.29
C ASN A 11 -2.57 -1.22 -7.15
N ILE A 12 -2.56 -0.53 -6.02
CA ILE A 12 -3.37 -0.91 -4.85
C ILE A 12 -4.42 0.16 -4.64
N CYS A 13 -5.68 -0.26 -4.53
CA CYS A 13 -6.77 0.66 -4.24
C CYS A 13 -6.74 1.00 -2.75
N SER A 14 -6.30 2.22 -2.42
CA SER A 14 -6.15 2.60 -1.02
C SER A 14 -7.48 2.57 -0.27
N ALA A 15 -8.58 2.93 -0.93
CA ALA A 15 -9.89 2.91 -0.29
C ALA A 15 -10.32 1.50 0.09
N SER A 16 -10.18 0.56 -0.85
CA SER A 16 -10.52 -0.84 -0.59
C SER A 16 -9.61 -1.45 0.45
N PHE A 17 -8.33 -1.18 0.33
CA PHE A 17 -7.33 -1.71 1.25
C PHE A 17 -7.58 -1.22 2.67
N SER A 18 -7.79 0.07 2.86
CA SER A 18 -8.02 0.64 4.18
C SER A 18 -9.33 0.16 4.79
N ALA A 19 -10.34 -0.03 3.96
CA ALA A 19 -11.63 -0.51 4.45
C ALA A 19 -11.58 -1.98 4.87
N ALA A 20 -10.86 -2.80 4.10
CA ALA A 20 -10.80 -4.24 4.36
C ALA A 20 -9.77 -4.59 5.43
N GLU A 21 -8.66 -3.87 5.48
CA GLU A 21 -7.57 -4.18 6.40
C GLU A 21 -7.07 -2.91 7.09
N PRO A 22 -7.89 -2.34 7.96
CA PRO A 22 -7.53 -1.08 8.62
C PRO A 22 -6.28 -1.17 9.48
N SER A 23 -6.08 -2.30 10.15
CA SER A 23 -4.89 -2.47 11.00
C SER A 23 -3.62 -2.49 10.16
N LEU A 24 -3.63 -3.25 9.09
CA LEU A 24 -2.47 -3.33 8.21
C LEU A 24 -2.22 -1.99 7.52
N PHE A 25 -3.30 -1.34 7.10
CA PHE A 25 -3.19 -0.02 6.47
C PHE A 25 -2.49 0.96 7.43
N GLN A 26 -2.89 0.97 8.69
CA GLN A 26 -2.30 1.86 9.68
C GLN A 26 -0.83 1.52 9.91
N THR A 27 -0.52 0.24 10.03
CA THR A 27 0.87 -0.21 10.22
C THR A 27 1.74 0.23 9.05
N TRP A 28 1.24 0.06 7.83
CA TRP A 28 1.98 0.46 6.65
C TRP A 28 2.13 1.97 6.56
N SER A 29 1.08 2.70 6.91
CA SER A 29 1.14 4.16 6.89
C SER A 29 2.20 4.67 7.84
N ASP A 30 2.27 4.11 9.04
CA ASP A 30 3.27 4.50 10.02
C ASP A 30 4.68 4.17 9.54
N ALA A 31 4.87 3.00 8.97
CA ALA A 31 6.17 2.60 8.45
C ALA A 31 6.59 3.48 7.27
N PHE A 32 5.63 3.84 6.43
CA PHE A 32 5.91 4.67 5.27
C PHE A 32 6.43 6.05 5.67
N ILE A 33 5.92 6.59 6.76
CA ILE A 33 6.37 7.88 7.26
C ILE A 33 7.83 7.80 7.71
N LEU A 34 8.23 6.68 8.30
CA LEU A 34 9.57 6.51 8.84
C LEU A 34 10.60 6.08 7.80
N LEU A 35 10.16 5.50 6.71
CA LEU A 35 11.06 4.94 5.70
C LEU A 35 10.90 5.66 4.38
N HIS A 36 11.96 5.64 3.58
CA HIS A 36 11.85 6.08 2.20
C HIS A 36 10.96 5.10 1.44
N PRO A 37 10.25 5.58 0.40
CA PRO A 37 9.43 4.67 -0.40
C PRO A 37 10.20 3.47 -0.95
N ALA A 38 11.46 3.67 -1.34
CA ALA A 38 12.27 2.56 -1.84
C ALA A 38 12.53 1.52 -0.76
N SER A 39 12.86 1.96 0.45
CA SER A 39 13.10 1.04 1.56
C SER A 39 11.82 0.31 1.95
N PHE A 40 10.70 1.02 1.98
CA PHE A 40 9.42 0.41 2.28
C PHE A 40 9.11 -0.70 1.27
N THR A 41 9.32 -0.41 -0.01
CA THR A 41 9.08 -1.37 -1.07
C THR A 41 9.94 -2.62 -0.91
N GLU A 42 11.22 -2.42 -0.62
CA GLU A 42 12.14 -3.55 -0.44
C GLU A 42 11.69 -4.46 0.69
N GLN A 43 11.32 -3.87 1.80
CA GLN A 43 10.94 -4.65 2.98
C GLN A 43 9.61 -5.36 2.83
N ASN A 44 8.71 -4.81 2.02
CA ASN A 44 7.35 -5.33 1.91
C ASN A 44 7.00 -5.85 0.54
N LYS A 45 8.00 -6.12 -0.27
CA LYS A 45 7.83 -6.47 -1.68
C LYS A 45 6.84 -7.62 -1.91
N PHE A 46 6.97 -8.70 -1.15
CA PHE A 46 6.08 -9.86 -1.32
C PHE A 46 4.67 -9.55 -0.85
N ILE A 47 4.55 -8.81 0.23
CA ILE A 47 3.25 -8.45 0.77
C ILE A 47 2.55 -7.47 -0.18
N ILE A 48 3.31 -6.54 -0.74
CA ILE A 48 2.76 -5.60 -1.72
C ILE A 48 2.16 -6.36 -2.91
N ASN A 49 2.86 -7.38 -3.39
CA ASN A 49 2.36 -8.19 -4.51
C ASN A 49 1.05 -8.88 -4.16
N LYS A 50 0.94 -9.38 -2.93
CA LYS A 50 -0.30 -10.01 -2.46
C LYS A 50 -1.44 -9.00 -2.38
N ILE A 51 -1.15 -7.84 -1.78
CA ILE A 51 -2.17 -6.83 -1.56
C ILE A 51 -2.67 -6.26 -2.88
N ARG A 52 -1.78 -6.03 -3.84
CA ARG A 52 -2.21 -5.49 -5.11
C ARG A 52 -3.10 -6.46 -5.88
N ARG A 53 -2.97 -7.77 -5.64
CA ARG A 53 -3.85 -8.75 -6.23
C ARG A 53 -5.23 -8.75 -5.58
N LYS A 54 -5.25 -8.51 -4.26
CA LYS A 54 -6.50 -8.48 -3.51
C LYS A 54 -7.28 -7.19 -3.73
N TYR A 55 -6.59 -6.08 -3.82
CA TYR A 55 -7.22 -4.75 -3.91
C TYR A 55 -6.65 -3.95 -5.06
N PRO A 56 -6.81 -4.43 -6.28
CA PRO A 56 -6.26 -3.69 -7.42
C PRO A 56 -7.01 -2.40 -7.68
N VAL A 57 -6.30 -1.42 -8.23
CA VAL A 57 -6.92 -0.18 -8.67
C VAL A 57 -7.79 -0.52 -9.87
N LYS A 58 -9.07 -0.18 -9.78
CA LYS A 58 -9.98 -0.43 -10.88
C LYS A 58 -9.77 0.59 -11.97
N LYS A 59 -9.73 0.11 -13.18
CA LYS A 59 -9.65 0.97 -14.36
C LYS A 59 -10.86 0.74 -15.22
N GLU A 60 -11.39 1.82 -15.68
CA GLU A 60 -12.57 1.76 -16.57
C GLU A 60 -12.16 1.65 -18.02
#